data_e0aa0a10eb0b8a20690b8543f017271c
#
_entry.id   e0aa0a10eb0b8a20690b8543f017271c
#
_cell.length_a   1.000
_cell.length_b   1.000
_cell.length_c   1.000
_cell.angle_alpha   90.00
_cell.angle_beta   90.00
_cell.angle_gamma   90.00
#
_symmetry.space_group_name_H-M   'P 1'
#
loop_
_entity.id
_entity.type
_entity.pdbx_description
1 polymer ?
#
loop_
_entity_poly.entity_id
_entity_poly.type
_entity_poly.pdbx_seq_one_letter_code
_entity_poly.pdbx_strand_id
1 'polypeptide(L)'
;PRRLYGEAGLIRALGELVGDDGGVLSRSPLCQSEVISLLVQLRACYHAVRRDPPQALEAILALLVPPLLTLVHGDGSLGSWQGSWAIDAADLAALVAATGVRTRPLRDVRQWGYQRVTAQKGLLLLDAAPPPLARHARTGCASTLAFEFSHAGQRIVVNCGGAACAGGLVPVRLEQGLRASAAHSTLVIDDANSTAVLINGRIGGGVSEVEIDRRTLVSEKGAGATRLEASHNGYASRYGLTHRRILILRDDGTELRGEDLLVPSGGKGKKGKVGFAIRFHLGPGIEVGLSEDGQGAGLALPDGSYWQFRSGGGQVTLEESLWVDGNGRPQPIQQLVLQGLVSRGGGNFAWLLKKMG
;
A
#
# COMPACT_ATOMS: atom_id res chain seq x y z
N PRO A 1 31.48 2.64 -30.36
CA PRO A 1 30.09 2.60 -30.87
C PRO A 1 29.12 1.87 -29.94
N ARG A 2 29.37 0.56 -29.56
CA ARG A 2 28.45 -0.26 -28.75
C ARG A 2 28.03 0.39 -27.43
N ARG A 3 28.95 1.01 -26.69
CA ARG A 3 28.65 1.67 -25.43
C ARG A 3 27.68 2.83 -25.60
N LEU A 4 27.93 3.74 -26.55
CA LEU A 4 27.06 4.90 -26.79
C LEU A 4 25.62 4.49 -27.18
N TYR A 5 25.49 3.44 -27.98
CA TYR A 5 24.18 2.87 -28.30
C TYR A 5 23.51 2.24 -27.08
N GLY A 6 24.30 1.52 -26.23
CA GLY A 6 23.77 0.96 -24.99
C GLY A 6 23.32 2.03 -24.00
N GLU A 7 24.10 3.09 -23.79
CA GLU A 7 23.75 4.22 -22.93
C GLU A 7 22.48 4.93 -23.44
N ALA A 8 22.41 5.24 -24.74
CA ALA A 8 21.21 5.87 -25.32
C ALA A 8 19.97 4.98 -25.22
N GLY A 9 20.14 3.65 -25.43
CA GLY A 9 19.05 2.68 -25.25
C GLY A 9 18.57 2.60 -23.82
N LEU A 10 19.47 2.58 -22.84
CA LEU A 10 19.15 2.55 -21.42
C LEU A 10 18.39 3.82 -20.99
N ILE A 11 18.88 5.01 -21.36
CA ILE A 11 18.24 6.28 -21.02
C ILE A 11 16.82 6.34 -21.59
N ARG A 12 16.63 5.87 -22.82
CA ARG A 12 15.30 5.79 -23.44
C ARG A 12 14.39 4.84 -22.67
N ALA A 13 14.86 3.62 -22.36
CA ALA A 13 14.09 2.63 -21.62
C ALA A 13 13.71 3.12 -20.21
N LEU A 14 14.59 3.83 -19.52
CA LEU A 14 14.31 4.45 -18.23
C LEU A 14 13.27 5.58 -18.35
N GLY A 15 13.32 6.39 -19.41
CA GLY A 15 12.30 7.40 -19.69
C GLY A 15 10.91 6.80 -19.99
N GLU A 16 10.84 5.55 -20.47
CA GLU A 16 9.58 4.82 -20.67
C GLU A 16 9.09 4.06 -19.43
N LEU A 17 9.97 3.84 -18.44
CA LEU A 17 9.70 3.05 -17.24
C LEU A 17 9.42 3.90 -16.00
N VAL A 18 10.01 5.10 -15.91
CA VAL A 18 9.98 5.97 -14.74
C VAL A 18 9.07 7.15 -15.01
N GLY A 19 8.14 7.44 -14.09
CA GLY A 19 7.30 8.64 -14.14
C GLY A 19 8.04 9.90 -13.74
N ASP A 20 7.43 11.07 -13.97
CA ASP A 20 8.03 12.37 -13.67
C ASP A 20 8.30 12.59 -12.18
N ASP A 21 7.58 11.89 -11.30
CA ASP A 21 7.78 11.91 -9.86
C ASP A 21 8.81 10.89 -9.35
N GLY A 22 9.48 10.19 -10.28
CA GLY A 22 10.50 9.21 -9.99
C GLY A 22 10.00 7.80 -9.63
N GLY A 23 8.70 7.57 -9.62
CA GLY A 23 8.14 6.24 -9.40
C GLY A 23 8.15 5.40 -10.67
N VAL A 24 8.51 4.10 -10.57
CA VAL A 24 8.39 3.17 -11.71
C VAL A 24 6.93 2.92 -12.06
N LEU A 25 6.60 2.84 -13.35
CA LEU A 25 5.21 2.71 -13.84
C LEU A 25 4.51 1.40 -13.44
N SER A 26 5.27 0.40 -12.98
CA SER A 26 4.70 -0.80 -12.35
C SER A 26 4.11 -0.55 -10.97
N ARG A 27 4.38 0.59 -10.36
CA ARG A 27 4.01 0.97 -8.99
C ARG A 27 4.53 0.01 -7.91
N SER A 28 5.44 -0.90 -8.26
CA SER A 28 6.03 -1.88 -7.35
C SER A 28 7.28 -1.34 -6.67
N PRO A 29 7.32 -1.26 -5.32
CA PRO A 29 8.53 -0.86 -4.58
C PRO A 29 9.71 -1.82 -4.82
N LEU A 30 9.42 -3.11 -5.04
CA LEU A 30 10.44 -4.10 -5.39
C LEU A 30 11.09 -3.75 -6.74
N CYS A 31 10.29 -3.52 -7.79
CA CYS A 31 10.81 -3.10 -9.09
C CYS A 31 11.57 -1.76 -9.00
N GLN A 32 11.13 -0.83 -8.16
CA GLN A 32 11.85 0.42 -7.86
C GLN A 32 13.24 0.12 -7.30
N SER A 33 13.33 -0.76 -6.30
CA SER A 33 14.59 -1.17 -5.68
C SER A 33 15.50 -1.91 -6.65
N GLU A 34 14.94 -2.77 -7.51
CA GLU A 34 15.69 -3.49 -8.55
C GLU A 34 16.32 -2.53 -9.57
N VAL A 35 15.54 -1.54 -10.05
CA VAL A 35 16.05 -0.52 -10.98
C VAL A 35 17.19 0.27 -10.33
N ILE A 36 17.02 0.72 -9.09
CA ILE A 36 18.07 1.43 -8.35
C ILE A 36 19.32 0.54 -8.20
N SER A 37 19.16 -0.73 -7.83
CA SER A 37 20.26 -1.67 -7.67
C SER A 37 21.05 -1.86 -8.96
N LEU A 38 20.37 -2.05 -10.09
CA LEU A 38 21.02 -2.19 -11.40
C LEU A 38 21.76 -0.92 -11.83
N LEU A 39 21.22 0.26 -11.53
CA LEU A 39 21.89 1.54 -11.84
C LEU A 39 23.13 1.77 -10.95
N VAL A 40 23.07 1.39 -9.66
CA VAL A 40 24.22 1.41 -8.74
C VAL A 40 25.33 0.46 -9.24
N GLN A 41 24.96 -0.75 -9.64
CA GLN A 41 25.90 -1.71 -10.22
C GLN A 41 26.54 -1.19 -11.51
N LEU A 42 25.75 -0.61 -12.40
CA LEU A 42 26.23 0.00 -13.63
C LEU A 42 27.22 1.13 -13.33
N ARG A 43 26.92 2.01 -12.36
CA ARG A 43 27.84 3.06 -11.91
C ARG A 43 29.16 2.47 -11.40
N ALA A 44 29.11 1.41 -10.63
CA ALA A 44 30.32 0.71 -10.15
C ALA A 44 31.15 0.17 -11.33
N CYS A 45 30.53 -0.32 -12.39
CA CYS A 45 31.23 -0.75 -13.61
C CYS A 45 31.96 0.42 -14.30
N TYR A 46 31.37 1.63 -14.34
CA TYR A 46 32.07 2.81 -14.87
C TYR A 46 33.32 3.13 -14.05
N HIS A 47 33.20 3.16 -12.73
CA HIS A 47 34.33 3.43 -11.83
C HIS A 47 35.46 2.37 -11.95
N ALA A 48 35.06 1.10 -12.09
CA ALA A 48 36.03 0.00 -12.25
C ALA A 48 36.92 0.14 -13.51
N VAL A 49 36.36 0.74 -14.58
CA VAL A 49 37.09 1.02 -15.80
C VAL A 49 37.65 2.47 -15.86
N ARG A 50 37.65 3.16 -14.70
CA ARG A 50 38.18 4.54 -14.52
C ARG A 50 37.50 5.54 -15.49
N ARG A 51 36.18 5.47 -15.58
CA ARG A 51 35.36 6.37 -16.38
C ARG A 51 34.27 6.96 -15.52
N ASP A 52 33.89 8.19 -15.82
CA ASP A 52 32.74 8.81 -15.19
C ASP A 52 31.46 8.24 -15.79
N PRO A 53 30.43 7.95 -14.94
CA PRO A 53 29.11 7.56 -15.41
C PRO A 53 28.43 8.74 -16.13
N PRO A 54 27.52 8.46 -17.07
CA PRO A 54 26.72 9.53 -17.69
C PRO A 54 25.98 10.36 -16.65
N GLN A 55 25.96 11.68 -16.78
CA GLN A 55 25.23 12.58 -15.87
C GLN A 55 23.74 12.21 -15.75
N ALA A 56 23.13 11.73 -16.83
CA ALA A 56 21.74 11.25 -16.84
C ALA A 56 21.51 10.07 -15.88
N LEU A 57 22.50 9.20 -15.68
CA LEU A 57 22.38 8.09 -14.72
C LEU A 57 22.30 8.60 -13.27
N GLU A 58 23.15 9.57 -12.92
CA GLU A 58 23.13 10.18 -11.58
C GLU A 58 21.81 10.96 -11.35
N ALA A 59 21.33 11.67 -12.36
CA ALA A 59 20.04 12.36 -12.29
C ALA A 59 18.86 11.40 -12.07
N ILE A 60 18.87 10.26 -12.75
CA ILE A 60 17.81 9.24 -12.60
C ILE A 60 17.89 8.58 -11.21
N LEU A 61 19.08 8.26 -10.70
CA LEU A 61 19.23 7.74 -9.33
C LEU A 61 18.71 8.74 -8.30
N ALA A 62 19.01 10.02 -8.45
CA ALA A 62 18.49 11.07 -7.57
C ALA A 62 16.96 11.19 -7.62
N LEU A 63 16.36 10.94 -8.78
CA LEU A 63 14.91 10.95 -8.98
C LEU A 63 14.21 9.70 -8.38
N LEU A 64 14.81 8.52 -8.47
CA LEU A 64 14.22 7.25 -8.04
C LEU A 64 14.19 7.06 -6.52
N VAL A 65 15.16 7.61 -5.79
CA VAL A 65 15.31 7.33 -4.35
C VAL A 65 14.20 7.94 -3.47
N PRO A 66 13.80 9.21 -3.63
CA PRO A 66 12.77 9.82 -2.76
C PRO A 66 11.42 9.10 -2.78
N PRO A 67 10.88 8.66 -3.93
CA PRO A 67 9.65 7.84 -3.97
C PRO A 67 9.81 6.52 -3.21
N LEU A 68 10.93 5.80 -3.36
CA LEU A 68 11.18 4.58 -2.62
C LEU A 68 11.12 4.80 -1.11
N LEU A 69 11.79 5.86 -0.61
CA LEU A 69 11.78 6.22 0.80
C LEU A 69 10.39 6.57 1.32
N THR A 70 9.48 7.00 0.45
CA THR A 70 8.10 7.31 0.82
C THR A 70 7.38 6.09 1.40
N LEU A 71 7.73 4.88 0.96
CA LEU A 71 7.11 3.63 1.38
C LEU A 71 7.86 2.91 2.50
N VAL A 72 8.88 3.53 3.10
CA VAL A 72 9.64 2.97 4.23
C VAL A 72 8.89 3.23 5.52
N HIS A 73 8.63 2.17 6.28
CA HIS A 73 8.05 2.24 7.62
C HIS A 73 9.06 2.63 8.70
N GLY A 74 8.57 2.80 9.93
CA GLY A 74 9.40 3.17 11.08
C GLY A 74 10.39 2.08 11.53
N ASP A 75 10.21 0.84 11.08
CA ASP A 75 11.13 -0.28 11.25
C ASP A 75 12.28 -0.30 10.22
N GLY A 76 12.25 0.62 9.26
CA GLY A 76 13.23 0.74 8.18
C GLY A 76 12.96 -0.16 6.97
N SER A 77 11.95 -1.02 7.00
CA SER A 77 11.60 -1.91 5.89
C SER A 77 10.48 -1.33 5.02
N LEU A 78 10.31 -1.84 3.79
CA LEU A 78 9.31 -1.33 2.84
C LEU A 78 7.89 -1.79 3.19
N GLY A 79 6.91 -1.00 2.76
CA GLY A 79 5.51 -1.41 2.67
C GLY A 79 5.27 -2.42 1.56
N SER A 80 4.19 -3.19 1.68
CA SER A 80 3.84 -4.32 0.83
C SER A 80 2.84 -3.93 -0.25
N TRP A 81 3.33 -3.49 -1.42
CA TRP A 81 2.52 -2.93 -2.51
C TRP A 81 2.81 -3.56 -3.86
N GLN A 82 1.79 -3.75 -4.71
CA GLN A 82 1.91 -4.15 -6.11
C GLN A 82 2.87 -5.33 -6.32
N GLY A 83 2.65 -6.42 -5.58
CA GLY A 83 3.46 -7.63 -5.63
C GLY A 83 4.81 -7.57 -4.90
N SER A 84 5.12 -6.46 -4.25
CA SER A 84 6.28 -6.35 -3.37
C SER A 84 6.01 -6.96 -2.01
N TRP A 85 7.05 -7.45 -1.36
CA TRP A 85 7.05 -7.80 0.06
C TRP A 85 7.77 -6.73 0.88
N ALA A 86 7.78 -6.88 2.20
CA ALA A 86 8.41 -5.95 3.13
C ALA A 86 9.93 -6.13 3.12
N ILE A 87 10.60 -5.64 2.07
CA ILE A 87 12.08 -5.74 1.91
C ILE A 87 12.77 -5.32 3.21
N ASP A 88 13.72 -6.15 3.64
CA ASP A 88 14.43 -5.99 4.90
C ASP A 88 15.11 -4.63 5.05
N ALA A 89 15.10 -4.09 6.27
CA ALA A 89 15.62 -2.77 6.58
C ALA A 89 17.13 -2.64 6.29
N ALA A 90 17.91 -3.69 6.56
CA ALA A 90 19.37 -3.66 6.34
C ALA A 90 19.68 -3.64 4.85
N ASP A 91 19.00 -4.46 4.05
CA ASP A 91 19.16 -4.51 2.59
C ASP A 91 18.76 -3.18 1.94
N LEU A 92 17.63 -2.62 2.38
CA LEU A 92 17.18 -1.33 1.89
C LEU A 92 18.12 -0.19 2.26
N ALA A 93 18.61 -0.16 3.50
CA ALA A 93 19.56 0.84 3.96
C ALA A 93 20.89 0.75 3.18
N ALA A 94 21.37 -0.46 2.95
CA ALA A 94 22.57 -0.69 2.14
C ALA A 94 22.39 -0.22 0.69
N LEU A 95 21.24 -0.52 0.07
CA LEU A 95 20.91 -0.06 -1.27
C LEU A 95 20.87 1.47 -1.35
N VAL A 96 20.18 2.13 -0.43
CA VAL A 96 20.06 3.60 -0.40
C VAL A 96 21.44 4.23 -0.16
N ALA A 97 22.22 3.72 0.78
CA ALA A 97 23.59 4.19 1.02
C ALA A 97 24.47 4.07 -0.23
N ALA A 98 24.37 2.94 -0.95
CA ALA A 98 25.12 2.71 -2.18
C ALA A 98 24.76 3.70 -3.30
N THR A 99 23.58 4.32 -3.28
CA THR A 99 23.23 5.39 -4.25
C THR A 99 24.01 6.68 -4.03
N GLY A 100 24.43 6.97 -2.79
CA GLY A 100 25.00 8.25 -2.40
C GLY A 100 24.02 9.41 -2.35
N VAL A 101 22.74 9.16 -2.64
CA VAL A 101 21.67 10.18 -2.67
C VAL A 101 21.24 10.51 -1.25
N ARG A 102 21.31 11.80 -0.89
CA ARG A 102 20.84 12.31 0.41
C ARG A 102 19.52 13.05 0.20
N THR A 103 18.44 12.44 0.61
CA THR A 103 17.09 12.98 0.43
C THR A 103 16.15 12.58 1.56
N ARG A 104 14.93 13.04 1.51
CA ARG A 104 13.86 12.72 2.46
C ARG A 104 12.69 12.04 1.75
N PRO A 105 11.89 11.23 2.46
CA PRO A 105 10.62 10.72 1.95
C PRO A 105 9.72 11.84 1.45
N LEU A 106 9.01 11.61 0.36
CA LEU A 106 7.97 12.51 -0.14
C LEU A 106 6.68 12.30 0.67
N ARG A 107 5.85 13.33 0.75
CA ARG A 107 4.51 13.25 1.37
C ARG A 107 3.47 12.67 0.42
N ASP A 108 3.66 12.94 -0.86
CA ASP A 108 2.72 12.67 -1.93
C ASP A 108 3.53 12.32 -3.19
N VAL A 109 3.32 11.15 -3.73
CA VAL A 109 3.90 10.71 -5.00
C VAL A 109 2.73 10.47 -5.95
N ARG A 110 2.25 11.55 -6.58
CA ARG A 110 0.96 11.60 -7.30
C ARG A 110 0.86 10.64 -8.46
N GLN A 111 1.87 10.57 -9.31
CA GLN A 111 1.86 9.66 -10.46
C GLN A 111 2.08 8.21 -10.02
N TRP A 112 2.96 8.01 -9.03
CA TRP A 112 3.14 6.69 -8.43
C TRP A 112 1.95 6.27 -7.58
N GLY A 113 1.19 7.25 -7.08
CA GLY A 113 -0.11 7.07 -6.45
C GLY A 113 -0.06 6.67 -4.99
N TYR A 114 1.02 6.96 -4.27
CA TYR A 114 1.11 6.70 -2.84
C TYR A 114 1.08 7.98 -2.02
N GLN A 115 0.40 7.91 -0.89
CA GLN A 115 0.32 8.96 0.12
C GLN A 115 1.03 8.53 1.40
N ARG A 116 1.79 9.44 2.00
CA ARG A 116 2.47 9.26 3.28
C ARG A 116 2.02 10.31 4.28
N VAL A 117 1.56 9.90 5.46
CA VAL A 117 1.30 10.76 6.61
C VAL A 117 2.16 10.32 7.76
N THR A 118 2.95 11.23 8.31
CA THR A 118 3.76 11.02 9.52
C THR A 118 3.21 11.85 10.65
N ALA A 119 3.10 11.27 11.82
CA ALA A 119 2.55 11.88 13.02
C ALA A 119 3.36 11.40 14.25
N GLN A 120 4.34 12.16 14.70
CA GLN A 120 5.33 11.74 15.70
C GLN A 120 5.88 10.34 15.42
N LYS A 121 5.42 9.31 16.18
CA LYS A 121 5.80 7.90 15.99
C LYS A 121 4.88 7.13 15.05
N GLY A 122 3.76 7.73 14.63
CA GLY A 122 2.77 7.12 13.73
C GLY A 122 3.13 7.35 12.26
N LEU A 123 2.93 6.34 11.43
CA LEU A 123 3.09 6.39 9.99
C LEU A 123 1.93 5.69 9.30
N LEU A 124 1.26 6.42 8.41
CA LEU A 124 0.19 5.92 7.56
C LEU A 124 0.62 6.00 6.09
N LEU A 125 0.47 4.89 5.37
CA LEU A 125 0.65 4.80 3.92
C LEU A 125 -0.68 4.42 3.28
N LEU A 126 -1.03 5.04 2.14
CA LEU A 126 -2.26 4.77 1.38
C LEU A 126 -1.94 4.60 -0.09
N ASP A 127 -2.49 3.55 -0.71
CA ASP A 127 -2.53 3.38 -2.17
C ASP A 127 -3.70 4.19 -2.75
N ALA A 128 -3.41 5.31 -3.39
CA ALA A 128 -4.39 6.28 -3.89
C ALA A 128 -4.31 6.47 -5.41
N ALA A 129 -4.12 5.38 -6.17
CA ALA A 129 -4.17 5.41 -7.63
C ALA A 129 -4.78 4.13 -8.23
N PRO A 130 -5.20 4.16 -9.51
CA PRO A 130 -5.55 2.93 -10.22
C PRO A 130 -4.38 1.95 -10.26
N PRO A 131 -4.61 0.65 -10.44
CA PRO A 131 -3.55 -0.30 -10.73
C PRO A 131 -2.72 0.13 -11.94
N PRO A 132 -1.46 -0.33 -12.06
CA PRO A 132 -0.63 0.01 -13.21
C PRO A 132 -1.28 -0.44 -14.52
N LEU A 133 -1.00 0.27 -15.60
CA LEU A 133 -1.45 -0.13 -16.95
C LEU A 133 -1.00 -1.56 -17.27
N ALA A 134 -1.80 -2.30 -18.01
CA ALA A 134 -1.60 -3.74 -18.27
C ALA A 134 -0.17 -4.11 -18.74
N ARG A 135 0.48 -3.24 -19.53
CA ARG A 135 1.88 -3.42 -19.96
C ARG A 135 2.92 -3.35 -18.85
N HIS A 136 2.58 -2.72 -17.72
CA HIS A 136 3.44 -2.55 -16.54
C HIS A 136 2.97 -3.37 -15.33
N ALA A 137 1.83 -4.08 -15.44
CA ALA A 137 1.10 -4.69 -14.33
C ALA A 137 1.48 -6.16 -14.08
N ARG A 138 2.70 -6.60 -14.40
CA ARG A 138 3.12 -7.99 -14.18
C ARG A 138 2.86 -8.46 -12.75
N THR A 139 3.11 -7.61 -11.77
CA THR A 139 2.87 -7.85 -10.34
C THR A 139 1.70 -7.03 -9.80
N GLY A 140 0.93 -6.37 -10.66
CA GLY A 140 -0.15 -5.47 -10.28
C GLY A 140 -1.22 -6.15 -9.42
N CYS A 141 -1.72 -5.42 -8.43
CA CYS A 141 -2.69 -5.88 -7.45
C CYS A 141 -3.97 -5.02 -7.49
N ALA A 142 -5.08 -5.59 -7.05
CA ALA A 142 -6.33 -4.87 -6.83
C ALA A 142 -6.34 -4.21 -5.44
N SER A 143 -5.35 -3.35 -5.15
CA SER A 143 -5.03 -2.77 -3.84
C SER A 143 -5.50 -1.34 -3.65
N THR A 144 -6.21 -0.76 -4.62
CA THR A 144 -6.62 0.66 -4.53
C THR A 144 -7.40 0.94 -3.25
N LEU A 145 -7.02 2.02 -2.55
CA LEU A 145 -7.44 2.45 -1.21
C LEU A 145 -7.06 1.50 -0.07
N ALA A 146 -6.18 0.53 -0.31
CA ALA A 146 -5.54 -0.18 0.79
C ALA A 146 -4.58 0.75 1.54
N PHE A 147 -4.42 0.49 2.84
CA PHE A 147 -3.50 1.27 3.67
C PHE A 147 -2.62 0.35 4.52
N GLU A 148 -1.50 0.89 4.98
CA GLU A 148 -0.67 0.31 6.03
C GLU A 148 -0.47 1.35 7.13
N PHE A 149 -0.42 0.90 8.38
CA PHE A 149 -0.22 1.75 9.54
C PHE A 149 0.80 1.15 10.49
N SER A 150 1.77 1.94 10.91
CA SER A 150 2.75 1.56 11.93
C SER A 150 2.92 2.67 12.98
N HIS A 151 3.36 2.28 14.18
CA HIS A 151 3.66 3.20 15.27
C HIS A 151 4.92 2.74 16.00
N ALA A 152 5.86 3.65 16.22
CA ALA A 152 7.13 3.38 16.92
C ALA A 152 7.90 2.17 16.35
N GLY A 153 7.87 1.97 15.02
CA GLY A 153 8.49 0.82 14.35
C GLY A 153 7.67 -0.46 14.36
N GLN A 154 6.56 -0.54 15.13
CA GLN A 154 5.66 -1.70 15.11
C GLN A 154 4.63 -1.56 13.99
N ARG A 155 4.52 -2.57 13.13
CA ARG A 155 3.49 -2.65 12.09
C ARG A 155 2.19 -3.08 12.73
N ILE A 156 1.13 -2.29 12.57
CA ILE A 156 -0.19 -2.55 13.16
C ILE A 156 -1.15 -3.06 12.09
N VAL A 157 -1.24 -2.34 10.98
CA VAL A 157 -2.01 -2.76 9.81
C VAL A 157 -1.06 -2.88 8.63
N VAL A 158 -1.11 -4.03 7.94
CA VAL A 158 -0.27 -4.36 6.79
C VAL A 158 -1.12 -4.79 5.59
N ASN A 159 -0.50 -4.97 4.44
CA ASN A 159 -1.04 -5.78 3.34
C ASN A 159 -0.28 -7.11 3.31
N CYS A 160 -0.88 -8.16 2.75
CA CYS A 160 -0.24 -9.48 2.70
C CYS A 160 1.11 -9.48 1.97
N GLY A 161 1.30 -8.54 1.04
CA GLY A 161 2.51 -8.49 0.21
C GLY A 161 2.40 -9.41 -1.01
N GLY A 162 3.48 -9.49 -1.76
CA GLY A 162 3.58 -10.30 -2.95
C GLY A 162 4.73 -11.30 -2.87
N ALA A 163 4.57 -12.46 -3.47
CA ALA A 163 5.57 -13.52 -3.52
C ALA A 163 6.06 -13.82 -4.94
N ALA A 164 5.81 -12.91 -5.89
CA ALA A 164 6.11 -13.11 -7.32
C ALA A 164 7.58 -13.44 -7.61
N CYS A 165 8.50 -13.02 -6.74
CA CYS A 165 9.93 -13.24 -6.91
C CYS A 165 10.52 -14.24 -5.89
N ALA A 166 9.70 -14.94 -5.12
CA ALA A 166 10.16 -15.92 -4.12
C ALA A 166 10.71 -17.23 -4.75
N GLY A 167 11.13 -17.18 -6.01
CA GLY A 167 11.86 -18.26 -6.68
C GLY A 167 11.09 -19.59 -6.82
N GLY A 168 9.76 -19.54 -6.94
CA GLY A 168 8.93 -20.74 -7.03
C GLY A 168 8.68 -21.46 -5.71
N LEU A 169 9.09 -20.86 -4.59
CA LEU A 169 8.83 -21.38 -3.24
C LEU A 169 7.36 -21.24 -2.82
N VAL A 170 6.61 -20.42 -3.53
CA VAL A 170 5.20 -20.15 -3.25
C VAL A 170 4.32 -20.73 -4.35
N PRO A 171 3.25 -21.49 -4.01
CA PRO A 171 2.31 -22.01 -4.99
C PRO A 171 1.69 -20.87 -5.84
N VAL A 172 1.53 -21.11 -7.14
CA VAL A 172 0.95 -20.13 -8.08
C VAL A 172 -0.42 -19.61 -7.63
N ARG A 173 -1.24 -20.47 -7.02
CA ARG A 173 -2.55 -20.05 -6.47
C ARG A 173 -2.41 -19.02 -5.35
N LEU A 174 -1.40 -19.17 -4.49
CA LEU A 174 -1.15 -18.22 -3.40
C LEU A 174 -0.64 -16.89 -3.97
N GLU A 175 0.29 -16.93 -4.92
CA GLU A 175 0.77 -15.73 -5.61
C GLU A 175 -0.38 -14.95 -6.27
N GLN A 176 -1.30 -15.64 -6.95
CA GLN A 176 -2.49 -15.02 -7.53
C GLN A 176 -3.44 -14.47 -6.46
N GLY A 177 -3.64 -15.21 -5.36
CA GLY A 177 -4.47 -14.78 -4.22
C GLY A 177 -3.94 -13.49 -3.57
N LEU A 178 -2.62 -13.36 -3.46
CA LEU A 178 -1.96 -12.16 -2.91
C LEU A 178 -2.17 -10.89 -3.75
N ARG A 179 -2.65 -11.01 -4.98
CA ARG A 179 -2.97 -9.87 -5.85
C ARG A 179 -4.43 -9.41 -5.72
N ALA A 180 -5.28 -10.19 -5.05
CA ALA A 180 -6.70 -9.87 -4.87
C ALA A 180 -6.90 -8.72 -3.87
N SER A 181 -8.04 -8.02 -3.97
CA SER A 181 -8.41 -6.99 -2.99
C SER A 181 -8.48 -7.55 -1.57
N ALA A 182 -8.90 -8.81 -1.40
CA ALA A 182 -8.98 -9.48 -0.11
C ALA A 182 -7.61 -9.70 0.59
N ALA A 183 -6.50 -9.60 -0.14
CA ALA A 183 -5.14 -9.66 0.41
C ALA A 183 -4.61 -8.27 0.84
N HIS A 184 -5.46 -7.27 0.84
CA HIS A 184 -5.11 -5.89 1.17
C HIS A 184 -6.07 -5.32 2.21
N SER A 185 -5.59 -4.40 3.03
CA SER A 185 -6.39 -3.73 4.07
C SER A 185 -7.31 -2.68 3.45
N THR A 186 -8.35 -3.16 2.76
CA THR A 186 -9.35 -2.36 2.04
C THR A 186 -10.75 -2.99 2.09
N LEU A 187 -11.73 -2.30 1.47
CA LEU A 187 -13.11 -2.78 1.36
C LEU A 187 -13.30 -3.65 0.11
N VAL A 188 -14.05 -4.73 0.28
CA VAL A 188 -14.44 -5.68 -0.76
C VAL A 188 -15.97 -5.81 -0.79
N ILE A 189 -16.59 -5.92 -1.98
CA ILE A 189 -18.03 -6.13 -2.17
C ILE A 189 -18.26 -7.53 -2.77
N ASP A 190 -19.08 -8.37 -2.13
CA ASP A 190 -19.44 -9.73 -2.59
C ASP A 190 -18.20 -10.54 -3.05
N ASP A 191 -17.09 -10.48 -2.31
CA ASP A 191 -15.81 -11.11 -2.62
C ASP A 191 -15.20 -10.73 -3.99
N ALA A 192 -15.69 -9.65 -4.61
CA ALA A 192 -15.17 -9.17 -5.87
C ALA A 192 -13.99 -8.22 -5.68
N ASN A 193 -12.96 -8.39 -6.48
CA ASN A 193 -11.86 -7.45 -6.56
C ASN A 193 -12.34 -6.08 -7.11
N SER A 194 -11.76 -5.00 -6.58
CA SER A 194 -11.96 -3.64 -7.12
C SER A 194 -11.48 -3.49 -8.56
N THR A 195 -10.52 -4.32 -8.95
CA THR A 195 -10.01 -4.45 -10.32
C THR A 195 -9.80 -5.94 -10.62
N ALA A 196 -10.18 -6.39 -11.80
CA ALA A 196 -10.06 -7.79 -12.18
C ALA A 196 -8.59 -8.23 -12.24
N VAL A 197 -8.25 -9.28 -11.51
CA VAL A 197 -6.99 -10.02 -11.65
C VAL A 197 -7.29 -11.30 -12.44
N LEU A 198 -6.80 -11.36 -13.67
CA LEU A 198 -7.10 -12.45 -14.58
C LEU A 198 -6.20 -13.67 -14.30
N ILE A 199 -6.68 -14.87 -14.68
CA ILE A 199 -5.96 -16.13 -14.45
C ILE A 199 -4.55 -16.14 -15.07
N ASN A 200 -4.36 -15.41 -16.17
CA ASN A 200 -3.06 -15.24 -16.82
C ASN A 200 -2.15 -14.19 -16.17
N GLY A 201 -2.53 -13.72 -14.98
CA GLY A 201 -1.78 -12.69 -14.24
C GLY A 201 -1.95 -11.26 -14.76
N ARG A 202 -2.76 -11.02 -15.77
CA ARG A 202 -3.01 -9.65 -16.26
C ARG A 202 -4.02 -8.93 -15.36
N ILE A 203 -3.89 -7.61 -15.30
CA ILE A 203 -4.91 -6.73 -14.74
C ILE A 203 -5.94 -6.45 -15.82
N GLY A 204 -7.22 -6.64 -15.47
CA GLY A 204 -8.38 -6.37 -16.33
C GLY A 204 -9.08 -5.06 -15.97
N GLY A 205 -10.35 -4.97 -16.30
CA GLY A 205 -11.19 -3.81 -15.98
C GLY A 205 -11.48 -3.68 -14.47
N GLY A 206 -11.71 -2.46 -14.03
CA GLY A 206 -12.02 -2.13 -12.63
C GLY A 206 -11.76 -0.66 -12.35
N VAL A 207 -10.91 -0.36 -11.39
CA VAL A 207 -10.56 1.01 -11.04
C VAL A 207 -9.88 1.69 -12.22
N SER A 208 -10.45 2.78 -12.69
CA SER A 208 -9.89 3.66 -13.73
C SER A 208 -9.69 5.09 -13.23
N GLU A 209 -10.38 5.48 -12.15
CA GLU A 209 -10.36 6.83 -11.59
C GLU A 209 -10.21 6.74 -10.08
N VAL A 210 -9.33 7.58 -9.55
CA VAL A 210 -9.12 7.79 -8.13
C VAL A 210 -9.06 9.28 -7.87
N GLU A 211 -9.90 9.74 -6.96
CA GLU A 211 -9.83 11.10 -6.44
C GLU A 211 -9.18 11.08 -5.07
N ILE A 212 -8.39 12.10 -4.75
CA ILE A 212 -7.76 12.26 -3.44
C ILE A 212 -7.80 13.72 -2.99
N ASP A 213 -8.14 13.90 -1.71
CA ASP A 213 -8.06 15.16 -0.99
C ASP A 213 -7.25 14.97 0.31
N ARG A 214 -6.39 15.94 0.62
CA ARG A 214 -5.57 15.93 1.82
C ARG A 214 -5.71 17.26 2.55
N ARG A 215 -6.09 17.19 3.85
CA ARG A 215 -6.27 18.38 4.69
C ARG A 215 -5.59 18.20 6.04
N THR A 216 -5.06 19.31 6.56
CA THR A 216 -4.68 19.40 7.97
C THR A 216 -5.89 19.91 8.76
N LEU A 217 -6.23 19.19 9.83
CA LEU A 217 -7.28 19.55 10.76
C LEU A 217 -6.64 20.08 12.04
N VAL A 218 -7.22 21.15 12.59
CA VAL A 218 -6.82 21.70 13.89
C VAL A 218 -8.09 21.81 14.73
N SER A 219 -8.11 21.17 15.90
CA SER A 219 -9.23 21.29 16.83
C SER A 219 -9.13 22.59 17.62
N GLU A 220 -10.24 23.04 18.19
CA GLU A 220 -10.30 24.21 19.09
C GLU A 220 -9.35 24.07 20.29
N LYS A 221 -9.00 22.84 20.69
CA LYS A 221 -8.05 22.53 21.78
C LYS A 221 -6.59 22.44 21.30
N GLY A 222 -6.31 22.82 20.05
CA GLY A 222 -4.95 22.81 19.47
C GLY A 222 -4.44 21.43 19.07
N ALA A 223 -5.22 20.34 19.24
CA ALA A 223 -4.84 19.02 18.76
C ALA A 223 -4.99 18.97 17.24
N GLY A 224 -3.90 18.68 16.54
CA GLY A 224 -3.87 18.56 15.08
C GLY A 224 -4.10 17.13 14.62
N ALA A 225 -4.52 17.00 13.35
CA ALA A 225 -4.61 15.73 12.64
C ALA A 225 -4.44 15.95 11.13
N THR A 226 -4.01 14.92 10.43
CA THR A 226 -4.03 14.91 8.96
C THR A 226 -5.17 14.01 8.49
N ARG A 227 -6.02 14.54 7.61
CA ARG A 227 -7.11 13.83 6.95
C ARG A 227 -6.73 13.54 5.51
N LEU A 228 -6.81 12.26 5.13
CA LEU A 228 -6.83 11.81 3.75
C LEU A 228 -8.23 11.35 3.40
N GLU A 229 -8.73 11.76 2.26
CA GLU A 229 -9.97 11.25 1.69
C GLU A 229 -9.70 10.83 0.26
N ALA A 230 -10.03 9.60 -0.08
CA ALA A 230 -9.86 9.11 -1.43
C ALA A 230 -11.06 8.26 -1.86
N SER A 231 -11.35 8.24 -3.18
CA SER A 231 -12.43 7.45 -3.74
C SER A 231 -12.00 6.78 -5.04
N HIS A 232 -12.64 5.63 -5.36
CA HIS A 232 -12.44 4.95 -6.62
C HIS A 232 -13.74 4.39 -7.21
N ASN A 233 -13.80 4.27 -8.53
CA ASN A 233 -14.95 3.80 -9.30
C ASN A 233 -14.96 2.27 -9.58
N GLY A 234 -14.08 1.48 -8.98
CA GLY A 234 -13.88 0.06 -9.31
C GLY A 234 -15.13 -0.82 -9.15
N TYR A 235 -16.06 -0.43 -8.30
CA TYR A 235 -17.33 -1.14 -8.08
C TYR A 235 -18.51 -0.55 -8.84
N ALA A 236 -18.33 0.57 -9.56
CA ALA A 236 -19.39 1.32 -10.21
C ALA A 236 -20.14 0.51 -11.28
N SER A 237 -19.42 -0.15 -12.19
CA SER A 237 -20.01 -0.91 -13.29
C SER A 237 -20.81 -2.12 -12.81
N ARG A 238 -20.29 -2.89 -11.86
CA ARG A 238 -20.91 -4.13 -11.37
C ARG A 238 -21.98 -3.89 -10.35
N TYR A 239 -21.73 -3.01 -9.38
CA TYR A 239 -22.59 -2.81 -8.21
C TYR A 239 -23.34 -1.48 -8.23
N GLY A 240 -22.93 -0.52 -9.04
CA GLY A 240 -23.45 0.85 -9.04
C GLY A 240 -22.98 1.66 -7.82
N LEU A 241 -21.83 1.30 -7.25
CA LEU A 241 -21.28 1.88 -6.04
C LEU A 241 -19.84 2.34 -6.26
N THR A 242 -19.49 3.49 -5.72
CA THR A 242 -18.12 4.01 -5.58
C THR A 242 -17.69 3.77 -4.15
N HIS A 243 -16.49 3.27 -3.95
CA HIS A 243 -15.84 3.19 -2.64
C HIS A 243 -15.12 4.50 -2.34
N ARG A 244 -15.40 5.09 -1.19
CA ARG A 244 -14.76 6.26 -0.64
C ARG A 244 -14.21 5.93 0.74
N ARG A 245 -12.98 6.28 1.01
CA ARG A 245 -12.31 6.04 2.29
C ARG A 245 -11.79 7.35 2.85
N ILE A 246 -12.04 7.59 4.12
CA ILE A 246 -11.50 8.70 4.90
C ILE A 246 -10.60 8.13 5.98
N LEU A 247 -9.38 8.63 6.10
CA LEU A 247 -8.42 8.28 7.13
C LEU A 247 -7.97 9.55 7.84
N ILE A 248 -8.05 9.58 9.17
CA ILE A 248 -7.66 10.73 9.99
C ILE A 248 -6.65 10.25 11.02
N LEU A 249 -5.40 10.65 10.85
CA LEU A 249 -4.31 10.36 11.77
C LEU A 249 -4.04 11.59 12.66
N ARG A 250 -4.16 11.41 13.98
CA ARG A 250 -3.80 12.45 14.95
C ARG A 250 -2.30 12.72 14.92
N ASP A 251 -1.90 13.97 15.14
CA ASP A 251 -0.51 14.42 15.06
C ASP A 251 0.41 13.78 16.12
N ASP A 252 -0.16 13.25 17.22
CA ASP A 252 0.58 12.46 18.19
C ASP A 252 0.80 11.00 17.79
N GLY A 253 0.19 10.57 16.67
CA GLY A 253 0.30 9.23 16.11
C GLY A 253 -0.43 8.14 16.89
N THR A 254 -1.18 8.46 17.95
CA THR A 254 -1.80 7.48 18.85
C THR A 254 -3.23 7.09 18.47
N GLU A 255 -3.81 7.74 17.46
CA GLU A 255 -5.18 7.50 17.03
C GLU A 255 -5.29 7.61 15.51
N LEU A 256 -5.81 6.55 14.88
CA LEU A 256 -6.22 6.52 13.49
C LEU A 256 -7.71 6.25 13.41
N ARG A 257 -8.49 7.22 12.91
CA ARG A 257 -9.90 7.06 12.58
C ARG A 257 -10.06 6.77 11.11
N GLY A 258 -10.95 5.86 10.80
CA GLY A 258 -11.30 5.54 9.43
C GLY A 258 -12.81 5.53 9.22
N GLU A 259 -13.19 5.81 7.99
CA GLU A 259 -14.56 5.74 7.54
C GLU A 259 -14.55 5.22 6.10
N ASP A 260 -15.22 4.10 5.88
CA ASP A 260 -15.44 3.54 4.54
C ASP A 260 -16.88 3.81 4.13
N LEU A 261 -17.08 4.42 2.97
CA LEU A 261 -18.37 4.73 2.43
C LEU A 261 -18.57 4.01 1.10
N LEU A 262 -19.75 3.44 0.92
CA LEU A 262 -20.24 3.00 -0.38
C LEU A 262 -21.27 4.04 -0.85
N VAL A 263 -20.96 4.74 -1.94
CA VAL A 263 -21.76 5.83 -2.46
C VAL A 263 -22.33 5.44 -3.83
N PRO A 264 -23.62 5.65 -4.11
CA PRO A 264 -24.19 5.38 -5.44
C PRO A 264 -23.43 6.16 -6.53
N SER A 265 -22.99 5.47 -7.59
CA SER A 265 -22.19 6.05 -8.68
C SER A 265 -23.00 6.74 -9.78
N GLY A 266 -24.22 7.19 -9.49
CA GLY A 266 -25.14 7.88 -10.43
C GLY A 266 -26.15 6.95 -11.09
N GLY A 267 -27.25 7.54 -11.61
CA GLY A 267 -28.36 6.82 -12.23
C GLY A 267 -29.41 6.32 -11.24
N LYS A 268 -30.42 5.60 -11.75
CA LYS A 268 -31.42 4.91 -10.91
C LYS A 268 -30.69 3.81 -10.14
N GLY A 269 -30.52 3.99 -8.83
CA GLY A 269 -29.81 3.06 -7.95
C GLY A 269 -30.31 1.63 -8.14
N LYS A 270 -29.38 0.68 -8.28
CA LYS A 270 -29.74 -0.75 -8.32
C LYS A 270 -30.40 -1.10 -6.98
N LYS A 271 -31.55 -1.78 -7.02
CA LYS A 271 -32.24 -2.24 -5.81
C LYS A 271 -31.54 -3.47 -5.22
N GLY A 272 -31.75 -3.71 -3.92
CA GLY A 272 -31.23 -4.88 -3.21
C GLY A 272 -30.09 -4.56 -2.25
N LYS A 273 -29.55 -5.61 -1.66
CA LYS A 273 -28.40 -5.55 -0.74
C LYS A 273 -27.20 -6.30 -1.36
N VAL A 274 -26.01 -5.94 -0.95
CA VAL A 274 -24.75 -6.62 -1.28
C VAL A 274 -23.97 -6.87 0.00
N GLY A 275 -23.16 -7.92 0.03
CA GLY A 275 -22.21 -8.16 1.09
C GLY A 275 -21.06 -7.18 1.00
N PHE A 276 -20.51 -6.76 2.15
CA PHE A 276 -19.26 -6.04 2.21
C PHE A 276 -18.34 -6.65 3.27
N ALA A 277 -17.05 -6.53 3.07
CA ALA A 277 -16.02 -6.85 4.04
C ALA A 277 -14.92 -5.79 3.99
N ILE A 278 -14.61 -5.17 5.13
CA ILE A 278 -13.45 -4.29 5.29
C ILE A 278 -12.42 -5.09 6.06
N ARG A 279 -11.25 -5.31 5.45
CA ARG A 279 -10.19 -6.14 6.00
C ARG A 279 -9.08 -5.28 6.59
N PHE A 280 -8.55 -5.74 7.72
CA PHE A 280 -7.42 -5.15 8.42
C PHE A 280 -6.45 -6.28 8.73
N HIS A 281 -5.50 -6.53 7.83
CA HIS A 281 -4.43 -7.50 8.06
C HIS A 281 -3.51 -6.96 9.13
N LEU A 282 -3.29 -7.73 10.19
CA LEU A 282 -2.52 -7.27 11.36
C LEU A 282 -1.04 -7.58 11.17
N GLY A 283 -0.19 -6.74 11.73
CA GLY A 283 1.25 -6.97 11.70
C GLY A 283 1.67 -8.27 12.38
N PRO A 284 2.87 -8.77 12.07
CA PRO A 284 3.36 -10.02 12.65
C PRO A 284 3.52 -9.91 14.17
N GLY A 285 3.20 -11.00 14.88
CA GLY A 285 3.36 -11.10 16.32
C GLY A 285 2.32 -10.34 17.16
N ILE A 286 1.26 -9.79 16.55
CA ILE A 286 0.17 -9.15 17.28
C ILE A 286 -0.77 -10.22 17.84
N GLU A 287 -1.01 -10.20 19.16
CA GLU A 287 -2.02 -11.01 19.82
C GLU A 287 -3.37 -10.27 19.84
N VAL A 288 -4.45 -10.98 19.51
CA VAL A 288 -5.78 -10.37 19.31
C VAL A 288 -6.80 -11.00 20.26
N GLY A 289 -7.53 -10.15 20.97
CA GLY A 289 -8.71 -10.52 21.73
C GLY A 289 -9.95 -9.77 21.23
N LEU A 290 -10.96 -10.50 20.71
CA LEU A 290 -12.24 -9.88 20.34
C LEU A 290 -12.99 -9.38 21.58
N SER A 291 -13.70 -8.26 21.44
CA SER A 291 -14.60 -7.75 22.48
C SER A 291 -15.87 -8.60 22.56
N GLU A 292 -16.47 -8.74 23.75
CA GLU A 292 -17.67 -9.51 23.98
C GLU A 292 -18.89 -9.02 23.16
N ASP A 293 -18.94 -7.72 22.87
CA ASP A 293 -19.99 -7.10 22.06
C ASP A 293 -19.86 -7.36 20.55
N GLY A 294 -18.76 -8.03 20.12
CA GLY A 294 -18.48 -8.30 18.71
C GLY A 294 -18.21 -7.04 17.86
N GLN A 295 -17.99 -5.87 18.47
CA GLN A 295 -17.77 -4.62 17.76
C GLN A 295 -16.33 -4.11 17.84
N GLY A 296 -15.41 -4.88 18.39
CA GLY A 296 -14.03 -4.46 18.52
C GLY A 296 -13.07 -5.57 18.86
N ALA A 297 -11.81 -5.17 19.03
CA ALA A 297 -10.74 -6.05 19.45
C ALA A 297 -9.65 -5.28 20.21
N GLY A 298 -9.01 -5.96 21.16
CA GLY A 298 -7.74 -5.54 21.75
C GLY A 298 -6.58 -6.14 20.99
N LEU A 299 -5.54 -5.37 20.77
CA LEU A 299 -4.33 -5.76 20.06
C LEU A 299 -3.13 -5.56 20.99
N ALA A 300 -2.49 -6.64 21.40
CA ALA A 300 -1.22 -6.59 22.15
C ALA A 300 -0.06 -6.70 21.15
N LEU A 301 0.78 -5.69 21.08
CA LEU A 301 1.90 -5.62 20.15
C LEU A 301 3.17 -6.22 20.77
N PRO A 302 4.14 -6.70 19.96
CA PRO A 302 5.39 -7.29 20.46
C PRO A 302 6.24 -6.36 21.35
N ASP A 303 6.09 -5.03 21.21
CA ASP A 303 6.77 -4.03 22.07
C ASP A 303 6.08 -3.80 23.42
N GLY A 304 5.02 -4.57 23.72
CA GLY A 304 4.22 -4.42 24.92
C GLY A 304 3.18 -3.30 24.88
N SER A 305 3.09 -2.55 23.80
CA SER A 305 2.04 -1.54 23.62
C SER A 305 0.70 -2.22 23.32
N TYR A 306 -0.38 -1.59 23.81
CA TYR A 306 -1.73 -2.10 23.63
C TYR A 306 -2.57 -1.11 22.82
N TRP A 307 -3.27 -1.64 21.81
CA TRP A 307 -4.15 -0.88 20.94
C TRP A 307 -5.57 -1.44 21.00
N GLN A 308 -6.54 -0.58 20.83
CA GLN A 308 -7.94 -0.95 20.71
C GLN A 308 -8.45 -0.64 19.31
N PHE A 309 -9.07 -1.64 18.69
CA PHE A 309 -9.89 -1.47 17.49
C PHE A 309 -11.36 -1.41 17.90
N ARG A 310 -12.12 -0.47 17.33
CA ARG A 310 -13.58 -0.36 17.52
C ARG A 310 -14.26 -0.05 16.20
N SER A 311 -15.38 -0.70 15.95
CA SER A 311 -16.28 -0.46 14.83
C SER A 311 -17.46 0.41 15.28
N GLY A 312 -17.91 1.33 14.44
CA GLY A 312 -19.12 2.13 14.65
C GLY A 312 -20.41 1.40 14.23
N GLY A 313 -20.30 0.15 13.78
CA GLY A 313 -21.41 -0.71 13.36
C GLY A 313 -20.91 -1.88 12.51
N GLY A 314 -21.68 -2.96 12.49
CA GLY A 314 -21.27 -4.22 11.87
C GLY A 314 -20.53 -5.15 12.84
N GLN A 315 -20.45 -6.41 12.46
CA GLN A 315 -19.77 -7.44 13.22
C GLN A 315 -18.30 -7.51 12.85
N VAL A 316 -17.43 -7.54 13.86
CA VAL A 316 -15.98 -7.76 13.71
C VAL A 316 -15.68 -9.22 13.96
N THR A 317 -15.04 -9.87 13.00
CA THR A 317 -14.55 -11.26 13.12
C THR A 317 -13.04 -11.28 13.05
N LEU A 318 -12.45 -12.33 13.62
CA LEU A 318 -11.02 -12.63 13.54
C LEU A 318 -10.83 -13.82 12.60
N GLU A 319 -10.02 -13.63 11.56
CA GLU A 319 -9.75 -14.63 10.54
C GLU A 319 -8.24 -14.84 10.37
N GLU A 320 -7.87 -16.01 9.88
CA GLU A 320 -6.49 -16.28 9.47
C GLU A 320 -6.08 -15.41 8.27
N SER A 321 -4.81 -15.06 8.25
CA SER A 321 -4.20 -14.32 7.15
C SER A 321 -2.72 -14.68 7.04
N LEU A 322 -2.05 -14.07 6.07
CA LEU A 322 -0.61 -14.21 5.89
C LEU A 322 0.04 -12.86 5.56
N TRP A 323 1.33 -12.78 5.84
CA TRP A 323 2.18 -11.66 5.48
C TRP A 323 3.49 -12.16 4.91
N VAL A 324 3.93 -11.59 3.80
CA VAL A 324 5.21 -11.96 3.18
C VAL A 324 6.31 -11.11 3.79
N ASP A 325 7.21 -11.77 4.51
CA ASP A 325 8.30 -11.15 5.28
C ASP A 325 9.40 -10.54 4.40
N GLY A 326 10.42 -9.95 5.04
CA GLY A 326 11.57 -9.34 4.37
C GLY A 326 12.37 -10.27 3.46
N ASN A 327 12.26 -11.58 3.67
CA ASN A 327 12.91 -12.62 2.86
C ASN A 327 12.00 -13.18 1.75
N GLY A 328 10.81 -12.60 1.55
CA GLY A 328 9.84 -13.07 0.58
C GLY A 328 9.12 -14.36 1.00
N ARG A 329 9.08 -14.69 2.31
CA ARG A 329 8.45 -15.89 2.84
C ARG A 329 7.10 -15.58 3.49
N PRO A 330 6.02 -16.33 3.13
CA PRO A 330 4.74 -16.19 3.81
C PRO A 330 4.83 -16.59 5.29
N GLN A 331 4.40 -15.70 6.17
CA GLN A 331 4.27 -15.92 7.61
C GLN A 331 2.79 -15.86 7.99
N PRO A 332 2.31 -16.73 8.89
CA PRO A 332 0.93 -16.66 9.37
C PRO A 332 0.73 -15.40 10.23
N ILE A 333 -0.35 -14.69 9.95
CA ILE A 333 -0.83 -13.56 10.74
C ILE A 333 -2.35 -13.69 10.92
N GLN A 334 -2.97 -12.73 11.57
CA GLN A 334 -4.42 -12.61 11.70
C GLN A 334 -4.93 -11.35 10.98
N GLN A 335 -6.22 -11.31 10.70
CA GLN A 335 -6.91 -10.13 10.22
C GLN A 335 -8.20 -9.90 10.99
N LEU A 336 -8.53 -8.64 11.24
CA LEU A 336 -9.88 -8.25 11.62
C LEU A 336 -10.70 -8.02 10.36
N VAL A 337 -11.92 -8.50 10.35
CA VAL A 337 -12.86 -8.29 9.24
C VAL A 337 -14.14 -7.68 9.78
N LEU A 338 -14.42 -6.44 9.36
CA LEU A 338 -15.70 -5.79 9.59
C LEU A 338 -16.60 -6.09 8.40
N GLN A 339 -17.66 -6.87 8.60
CA GLN A 339 -18.49 -7.37 7.52
C GLN A 339 -19.98 -7.22 7.79
N GLY A 340 -20.78 -7.27 6.72
CA GLY A 340 -22.21 -7.19 6.81
C GLY A 340 -22.90 -7.06 5.45
N LEU A 341 -24.17 -6.69 5.49
CA LEU A 341 -24.99 -6.41 4.31
C LEU A 341 -25.27 -4.91 4.23
N VAL A 342 -25.10 -4.34 3.05
CA VAL A 342 -25.39 -2.92 2.79
C VAL A 342 -26.40 -2.79 1.64
N SER A 343 -27.26 -1.80 1.73
CA SER A 343 -28.15 -1.41 0.62
C SER A 343 -27.32 -0.92 -0.57
N ARG A 344 -27.76 -1.20 -1.79
CA ARG A 344 -27.19 -0.57 -2.99
C ARG A 344 -27.47 0.94 -3.08
N GLY A 345 -28.25 1.48 -2.15
CA GLY A 345 -28.38 2.92 -1.90
C GLY A 345 -27.21 3.53 -1.13
N GLY A 346 -26.22 2.72 -0.76
CA GLY A 346 -25.02 3.16 -0.05
C GLY A 346 -25.03 2.83 1.44
N GLY A 347 -23.90 3.07 2.08
CA GLY A 347 -23.67 2.88 3.52
C GLY A 347 -22.37 3.51 3.96
N ASN A 348 -22.24 3.67 5.28
CA ASN A 348 -21.09 4.25 5.96
C ASN A 348 -20.65 3.33 7.09
N PHE A 349 -19.36 3.09 7.19
CA PHE A 349 -18.73 2.16 8.13
C PHE A 349 -17.56 2.85 8.81
N ALA A 350 -17.82 3.45 9.97
CA ALA A 350 -16.78 4.10 10.78
C ALA A 350 -16.03 3.08 11.63
N TRP A 351 -14.74 3.31 11.84
CA TRP A 351 -13.89 2.52 12.73
C TRP A 351 -12.78 3.37 13.34
N LEU A 352 -12.23 2.88 14.44
CA LEU A 352 -11.21 3.56 15.22
C LEU A 352 -10.13 2.57 15.63
N LEU A 353 -8.87 2.94 15.47
CA LEU A 353 -7.71 2.28 16.02
C LEU A 353 -7.02 3.27 16.96
N LYS A 354 -6.93 2.94 18.27
CA LYS A 354 -6.43 3.85 19.29
C LYS A 354 -5.46 3.15 20.22
N LYS A 355 -4.31 3.79 20.47
CA LYS A 355 -3.36 3.35 21.48
C LYS A 355 -3.94 3.60 22.87
N MET A 356 -3.90 2.57 23.69
CA MET A 356 -4.25 2.65 25.09
C MET A 356 -3.02 3.05 25.90
N GLY A 357 -3.23 3.88 26.91
CA GLY A 357 -2.15 4.42 27.74
C GLY A 357 -1.59 3.43 28.72
#